data_7497ddbfec60ac72e18bc35e68c4b436
#
_entry.id   7497ddbfec60ac72e18bc35e68c4b436
#
_cell.length_a   1.000
_cell.length_b   1.000
_cell.length_c   1.000
_cell.angle_alpha   90.00
_cell.angle_beta   90.00
_cell.angle_gamma   90.00
#
_symmetry.space_group_name_H-M   'P 1'
#
loop_
_entity.id
_entity.type
_entity.pdbx_description
1 polymer ?
#
loop_
_entity_poly.entity_id
_entity_poly.type
_entity_poly.pdbx_seq_one_letter_code
_entity_poly.pdbx_strand_id
1 'polypeptide(L)'
;MTYNWSPARPAEAGFAPDLEARLDKAIADRRIWNLHGLVVLRDDRLVLERYFEGDDHVRGVGAVGRVSFRPDTLHELRSCTKSILGLLYGIALQQGLVPPPEAPLFSAFPEHADLAQKDGRDRLTIHHVLTMTMGTDWDESSLVYSDPRNSETAMDNAPDRYRYILERKVVSTPGRYWTYSGGATALLARIIAK
;
A
#
# COMPACT_ATOMS: atom_id res chain seq x y z
N MET A 1 20.60 -11.12 -2.60
CA MET A 1 21.62 -10.19 -2.04
C MET A 1 21.20 -9.85 -0.63
N THR A 2 22.00 -10.21 0.36
CA THR A 2 21.81 -9.70 1.72
C THR A 2 22.42 -8.30 1.75
N TYR A 3 21.57 -7.28 1.90
CA TYR A 3 22.04 -5.92 2.11
C TYR A 3 22.57 -5.85 3.55
N ASN A 4 23.83 -5.54 3.71
CA ASN A 4 24.49 -5.48 5.02
C ASN A 4 24.77 -4.01 5.37
N TRP A 5 23.80 -3.36 6.04
CA TRP A 5 23.99 -2.00 6.52
C TRP A 5 25.08 -1.95 7.60
N SER A 6 26.00 -1.00 7.46
CA SER A 6 27.00 -0.77 8.50
C SER A 6 26.31 -0.25 9.77
N PRO A 7 26.58 -0.82 10.96
CA PRO A 7 26.01 -0.32 12.19
C PRO A 7 26.54 1.07 12.55
N ALA A 8 25.71 1.88 13.21
CA ALA A 8 26.08 3.19 13.74
C ALA A 8 25.50 3.38 15.13
N ARG A 9 26.25 4.01 16.03
CA ARG A 9 25.66 4.47 17.29
C ARG A 9 24.70 5.64 17.03
N PRO A 10 23.62 5.78 17.80
CA PRO A 10 22.67 6.89 17.61
C PRO A 10 23.33 8.27 17.50
N ALA A 11 24.28 8.60 18.38
CA ALA A 11 24.96 9.88 18.37
C ALA A 11 25.81 10.13 17.09
N GLU A 12 26.39 9.07 16.51
CA GLU A 12 27.16 9.15 15.26
C GLU A 12 26.27 9.40 14.03
N ALA A 13 24.99 9.08 14.15
CA ALA A 13 23.98 9.28 13.12
C ALA A 13 23.10 10.54 13.41
N GLY A 14 23.48 11.38 14.37
CA GLY A 14 22.77 12.62 14.69
C GLY A 14 21.49 12.43 15.50
N PHE A 15 21.29 11.25 16.12
CA PHE A 15 20.22 11.03 17.10
C PHE A 15 20.72 11.28 18.52
N ALA A 16 19.79 11.47 19.46
CA ALA A 16 20.12 11.51 20.86
C ALA A 16 20.77 10.18 21.30
N PRO A 17 21.85 10.22 22.13
CA PRO A 17 22.57 9.00 22.53
C PRO A 17 21.69 8.02 23.33
N ASP A 18 20.63 8.51 23.94
CA ASP A 18 19.64 7.77 24.74
C ASP A 18 18.42 7.28 23.93
N LEU A 19 18.53 7.15 22.58
CA LEU A 19 17.44 6.76 21.69
C LEU A 19 16.73 5.49 22.15
N GLU A 20 17.51 4.46 22.51
CA GLU A 20 16.96 3.18 22.98
C GLU A 20 16.21 3.34 24.31
N ALA A 21 16.78 4.07 25.26
CA ALA A 21 16.12 4.30 26.56
C ALA A 21 14.82 5.11 26.40
N ARG A 22 14.77 6.04 25.43
CA ARG A 22 13.54 6.76 25.08
C ARG A 22 12.49 5.85 24.49
N LEU A 23 12.88 4.90 23.64
CA LEU A 23 11.97 3.89 23.10
C LEU A 23 11.40 3.03 24.23
N ASP A 24 12.26 2.51 25.10
CA ASP A 24 11.86 1.68 26.25
C ASP A 24 10.88 2.43 27.17
N LYS A 25 11.18 3.71 27.43
CA LYS A 25 10.28 4.56 28.21
C LYS A 25 8.94 4.77 27.51
N ALA A 26 8.93 5.00 26.21
CA ALA A 26 7.70 5.21 25.44
C ALA A 26 6.80 3.97 25.43
N ILE A 27 7.40 2.78 25.41
CA ILE A 27 6.70 1.50 25.53
C ILE A 27 6.16 1.32 26.97
N ALA A 28 6.99 1.55 27.98
CA ALA A 28 6.59 1.44 29.39
C ALA A 28 5.46 2.40 29.77
N ASP A 29 5.51 3.62 29.24
CA ASP A 29 4.47 4.66 29.42
C ASP A 29 3.21 4.40 28.56
N ARG A 30 3.16 3.30 27.80
CA ARG A 30 2.08 2.95 26.85
C ARG A 30 1.82 4.03 25.78
N ARG A 31 2.78 4.86 25.47
CA ARG A 31 2.71 5.82 24.34
C ARG A 31 2.87 5.11 22.99
N ILE A 32 3.58 3.98 23.02
CA ILE A 32 3.69 3.02 21.91
C ILE A 32 3.22 1.68 22.46
N TRP A 33 2.26 1.07 21.79
CA TRP A 33 1.73 -0.23 22.18
C TRP A 33 1.68 -1.15 20.97
N ASN A 34 1.80 -2.46 21.23
CA ASN A 34 1.78 -3.51 20.20
C ASN A 34 2.79 -3.24 19.07
N LEU A 35 3.98 -2.80 19.42
CA LEU A 35 5.09 -2.62 18.49
C LEU A 35 5.68 -3.99 18.16
N HIS A 36 5.73 -4.36 16.87
CA HIS A 36 6.26 -5.64 16.42
C HIS A 36 7.74 -5.57 16.06
N GLY A 37 8.15 -4.49 15.43
CA GLY A 37 9.55 -4.24 15.09
C GLY A 37 9.79 -2.77 14.80
N LEU A 38 11.01 -2.33 15.00
CA LEU A 38 11.49 -1.00 14.65
C LEU A 38 12.88 -1.10 14.06
N VAL A 39 13.02 -0.59 12.84
CA VAL A 39 14.31 -0.45 12.16
C VAL A 39 14.53 1.01 11.84
N VAL A 40 15.65 1.57 12.24
CA VAL A 40 16.03 2.96 11.97
C VAL A 40 17.32 2.97 11.17
N LEU A 41 17.22 3.51 9.96
CA LEU A 41 18.34 3.74 9.07
C LEU A 41 18.60 5.23 8.91
N ARG A 42 19.86 5.62 8.83
CA ARG A 42 20.27 6.96 8.47
C ARG A 42 21.57 6.93 7.66
N ASP A 43 21.54 7.56 6.49
CA ASP A 43 22.66 7.62 5.55
C ASP A 43 23.25 6.22 5.29
N ASP A 44 22.38 5.26 4.94
CA ASP A 44 22.69 3.85 4.69
C ASP A 44 23.37 3.10 5.89
N ARG A 45 23.22 3.63 7.09
CA ARG A 45 23.73 3.03 8.33
C ARG A 45 22.57 2.60 9.23
N LEU A 46 22.70 1.40 9.80
CA LEU A 46 21.75 0.83 10.75
C LEU A 46 21.98 1.42 12.14
N VAL A 47 21.06 2.26 12.61
CA VAL A 47 21.15 2.95 13.89
C VAL A 47 20.47 2.17 15.01
N LEU A 48 19.34 1.53 14.71
CA LEU A 48 18.56 0.75 15.64
C LEU A 48 17.81 -0.35 14.90
N GLU A 49 17.81 -1.55 15.47
CA GLU A 49 16.98 -2.66 15.03
C GLU A 49 16.52 -3.44 16.26
N ARG A 50 15.20 -3.46 16.49
CA ARG A 50 14.61 -4.16 17.63
C ARG A 50 13.29 -4.79 17.24
N TYR A 51 13.03 -5.97 17.81
CA TYR A 51 11.80 -6.74 17.62
C TYR A 51 11.18 -7.05 18.97
N PHE A 52 9.86 -7.19 18.98
CA PHE A 52 9.07 -7.30 20.21
C PHE A 52 8.06 -8.42 20.08
N GLU A 53 7.46 -8.75 21.22
CA GLU A 53 6.29 -9.61 21.27
C GLU A 53 5.03 -8.74 21.23
N GLY A 54 4.08 -9.12 20.37
CA GLY A 54 2.82 -8.39 20.23
C GLY A 54 1.70 -9.26 19.71
N ASP A 55 0.47 -8.74 19.80
CA ASP A 55 -0.71 -9.40 19.24
C ASP A 55 -0.77 -9.20 17.75
N ASP A 56 -0.90 -10.28 16.97
CA ASP A 56 -0.97 -10.23 15.52
C ASP A 56 -2.38 -10.53 15.00
N HIS A 57 -2.68 -9.93 13.86
CA HIS A 57 -3.95 -10.08 13.16
C HIS A 57 -3.70 -10.15 11.66
N VAL A 58 -4.11 -11.23 11.02
CA VAL A 58 -3.96 -11.48 9.59
C VAL A 58 -5.29 -11.25 8.88
N ARG A 59 -5.28 -10.44 7.82
CA ARG A 59 -6.49 -10.13 7.03
C ARG A 59 -7.07 -11.42 6.43
N GLY A 60 -8.38 -11.62 6.61
CA GLY A 60 -9.07 -12.82 6.14
C GLY A 60 -8.93 -14.06 7.01
N VAL A 61 -8.02 -14.02 8.01
CA VAL A 61 -7.85 -15.09 9.01
C VAL A 61 -8.39 -14.65 10.37
N GLY A 62 -8.11 -13.42 10.77
CA GLY A 62 -8.48 -12.87 12.06
C GLY A 62 -7.32 -12.76 13.04
N ALA A 63 -7.61 -12.75 14.32
CA ALA A 63 -6.60 -12.70 15.38
C ALA A 63 -5.76 -13.97 15.39
N VAL A 64 -4.44 -13.82 15.30
CA VAL A 64 -3.46 -14.91 15.39
C VAL A 64 -3.05 -15.13 16.85
N GLY A 65 -3.18 -14.07 17.66
CA GLY A 65 -2.73 -14.05 19.05
C GLY A 65 -1.34 -13.47 19.19
N ARG A 66 -0.68 -13.81 20.29
CA ARG A 66 0.61 -13.24 20.65
C ARG A 66 1.76 -13.91 19.92
N VAL A 67 2.57 -13.11 19.24
CA VAL A 67 3.70 -13.55 18.39
C VAL A 67 4.98 -12.87 18.84
N SER A 68 6.08 -13.61 18.97
CA SER A 68 7.42 -13.06 19.16
C SER A 68 8.01 -12.73 17.79
N PHE A 69 8.02 -11.46 17.43
CA PHE A 69 8.53 -11.00 16.15
C PHE A 69 10.07 -11.01 16.12
N ARG A 70 10.62 -11.30 14.95
CA ARG A 70 12.06 -11.42 14.67
C ARG A 70 12.31 -10.88 13.25
N PRO A 71 13.60 -10.68 12.83
CA PRO A 71 13.92 -10.19 11.48
C PRO A 71 13.33 -11.04 10.35
N ASP A 72 13.16 -12.32 10.58
CA ASP A 72 12.68 -13.33 9.63
C ASP A 72 11.19 -13.68 9.77
N THR A 73 10.50 -13.07 10.73
CA THR A 73 9.06 -13.29 10.91
C THR A 73 8.28 -12.60 9.79
N LEU A 74 7.50 -13.38 9.02
CA LEU A 74 6.61 -12.82 8.01
C LEU A 74 5.55 -11.95 8.67
N HIS A 75 5.35 -10.77 8.09
CA HIS A 75 4.40 -9.77 8.59
C HIS A 75 3.58 -9.19 7.44
N GLU A 76 2.29 -8.96 7.68
CA GLU A 76 1.47 -8.27 6.69
C GLU A 76 1.95 -6.82 6.50
N LEU A 77 2.26 -6.48 5.26
CA LEU A 77 2.68 -5.12 4.90
C LEU A 77 1.52 -4.13 4.80
N ARG A 78 0.28 -4.64 4.73
CA ARG A 78 -0.90 -3.77 4.56
C ARG A 78 -0.66 -2.76 3.43
N SER A 79 -0.91 -1.50 3.67
CA SER A 79 -0.76 -0.46 2.66
C SER A 79 0.67 -0.09 2.29
N CYS A 80 1.68 -0.55 3.02
CA CYS A 80 3.07 -0.49 2.54
C CYS A 80 3.26 -1.22 1.20
N THR A 81 2.41 -2.23 0.91
CA THR A 81 2.32 -2.93 -0.38
C THR A 81 2.16 -1.96 -1.56
N LYS A 82 1.46 -0.84 -1.38
CA LYS A 82 1.24 0.16 -2.44
C LYS A 82 2.55 0.78 -2.93
N SER A 83 3.46 1.07 -2.02
CA SER A 83 4.80 1.59 -2.35
C SER A 83 5.63 0.56 -3.11
N ILE A 84 5.54 -0.71 -2.71
CA ILE A 84 6.23 -1.81 -3.41
C ILE A 84 5.67 -1.99 -4.81
N LEU A 85 4.34 -1.94 -4.98
CA LEU A 85 3.71 -2.02 -6.30
C LEU A 85 4.10 -0.85 -7.20
N GLY A 86 4.18 0.36 -6.67
CA GLY A 86 4.67 1.52 -7.42
C GLY A 86 6.11 1.34 -7.91
N LEU A 87 6.99 0.80 -7.04
CA LEU A 87 8.37 0.46 -7.42
C LEU A 87 8.41 -0.63 -8.51
N LEU A 88 7.64 -1.71 -8.33
CA LEU A 88 7.57 -2.80 -9.31
C LEU A 88 7.04 -2.33 -10.66
N TYR A 89 6.04 -1.44 -10.67
CA TYR A 89 5.57 -0.82 -11.91
C TYR A 89 6.69 -0.02 -12.59
N GLY A 90 7.47 0.77 -11.85
CA GLY A 90 8.61 1.51 -12.38
C GLY A 90 9.67 0.60 -13.01
N ILE A 91 9.99 -0.52 -12.36
CA ILE A 91 10.93 -1.53 -12.89
C ILE A 91 10.37 -2.17 -14.15
N ALA A 92 9.11 -2.58 -14.15
CA ALA A 92 8.45 -3.18 -15.31
C ALA A 92 8.35 -2.18 -16.48
N LEU A 93 8.08 -0.90 -16.20
CA LEU A 93 8.05 0.17 -17.18
C LEU A 93 9.43 0.36 -17.84
N GLN A 94 10.49 0.41 -17.05
CA GLN A 94 11.87 0.51 -17.58
C GLN A 94 12.23 -0.66 -18.49
N GLN A 95 11.65 -1.83 -18.26
CA GLN A 95 11.85 -3.03 -19.07
C GLN A 95 10.89 -3.13 -20.27
N GLY A 96 9.97 -2.18 -20.42
CA GLY A 96 8.96 -2.19 -21.49
C GLY A 96 7.88 -3.27 -21.33
N LEU A 97 7.69 -3.79 -20.11
CA LEU A 97 6.75 -4.89 -19.80
C LEU A 97 5.34 -4.41 -19.46
N VAL A 98 5.17 -3.13 -19.15
CA VAL A 98 3.87 -2.52 -18.85
C VAL A 98 3.66 -1.26 -19.69
N PRO A 99 2.39 -0.87 -19.96
CA PRO A 99 2.11 0.38 -20.68
C PRO A 99 2.59 1.60 -19.90
N PRO A 100 2.95 2.71 -20.58
CA PRO A 100 3.36 3.95 -19.90
C PRO A 100 2.19 4.60 -19.14
N PRO A 101 2.48 5.48 -18.16
CA PRO A 101 1.45 6.13 -17.34
C PRO A 101 0.38 6.89 -18.15
N GLU A 102 0.74 7.44 -19.27
CA GLU A 102 -0.16 8.21 -20.15
C GLU A 102 -1.11 7.34 -20.97
N ALA A 103 -0.84 6.03 -21.04
CA ALA A 103 -1.70 5.11 -21.76
C ALA A 103 -3.12 5.08 -21.21
N PRO A 104 -4.16 4.97 -22.08
CA PRO A 104 -5.53 4.78 -21.63
C PRO A 104 -5.65 3.58 -20.71
N LEU A 105 -6.34 3.72 -19.56
CA LEU A 105 -6.48 2.65 -18.58
C LEU A 105 -7.05 1.36 -19.21
N PHE A 106 -8.08 1.50 -20.04
CA PHE A 106 -8.75 0.36 -20.66
C PHE A 106 -7.91 -0.38 -21.71
N SER A 107 -6.80 0.19 -22.18
CA SER A 107 -5.86 -0.56 -23.01
C SER A 107 -5.21 -1.73 -22.25
N ALA A 108 -5.09 -1.61 -20.93
CA ALA A 108 -4.63 -2.68 -20.05
C ALA A 108 -5.73 -3.68 -19.64
N PHE A 109 -7.00 -3.36 -19.91
CA PHE A 109 -8.17 -4.17 -19.53
C PHE A 109 -9.11 -4.40 -20.74
N PRO A 110 -8.62 -5.04 -21.83
CA PRO A 110 -9.44 -5.29 -23.01
C PRO A 110 -10.69 -6.14 -22.74
N GLU A 111 -10.65 -6.98 -21.71
CA GLU A 111 -11.78 -7.78 -21.23
C GLU A 111 -12.96 -6.94 -20.68
N HIS A 112 -12.71 -5.66 -20.39
CA HIS A 112 -13.70 -4.69 -19.91
C HIS A 112 -13.88 -3.50 -20.87
N ALA A 113 -13.55 -3.66 -22.14
CA ALA A 113 -13.65 -2.59 -23.15
C ALA A 113 -15.07 -2.02 -23.32
N ASP A 114 -16.10 -2.79 -22.96
CA ASP A 114 -17.49 -2.36 -22.95
C ASP A 114 -17.77 -1.17 -22.01
N LEU A 115 -16.88 -0.92 -21.04
CA LEU A 115 -16.99 0.17 -20.09
C LEU A 115 -16.26 1.44 -20.55
N ALA A 116 -15.31 1.34 -21.47
CA ALA A 116 -14.34 2.38 -21.79
C ALA A 116 -14.99 3.70 -22.25
N GLN A 117 -16.08 3.63 -23.00
CA GLN A 117 -16.74 4.82 -23.59
C GLN A 117 -17.87 5.38 -22.73
N LYS A 118 -18.07 4.86 -21.52
CA LYS A 118 -19.20 5.26 -20.66
C LYS A 118 -18.75 6.28 -19.60
N ASP A 119 -19.58 7.29 -19.38
CA ASP A 119 -19.49 8.21 -18.23
C ASP A 119 -18.10 8.87 -18.05
N GLY A 120 -17.40 9.16 -19.15
CA GLY A 120 -16.08 9.83 -19.12
C GLY A 120 -14.91 8.93 -18.70
N ARG A 121 -15.09 7.61 -18.71
CA ARG A 121 -14.02 6.63 -18.41
C ARG A 121 -12.94 6.57 -19.48
N ASP A 122 -13.25 7.00 -20.71
CA ASP A 122 -12.31 7.17 -21.82
C ASP A 122 -11.14 8.10 -21.49
N ARG A 123 -11.30 8.97 -20.50
CA ARG A 123 -10.27 9.91 -20.03
C ARG A 123 -9.35 9.31 -18.95
N LEU A 124 -9.65 8.12 -18.45
CA LEU A 124 -8.84 7.48 -17.43
C LEU A 124 -7.54 6.93 -18.03
N THR A 125 -6.42 7.23 -17.39
CA THR A 125 -5.10 6.74 -17.73
C THR A 125 -4.49 5.94 -16.58
N ILE A 126 -3.44 5.21 -16.85
CA ILE A 126 -2.67 4.49 -15.81
C ILE A 126 -2.07 5.49 -14.80
N HIS A 127 -1.74 6.71 -15.24
CA HIS A 127 -1.30 7.78 -14.33
C HIS A 127 -2.33 8.07 -13.24
N HIS A 128 -3.61 8.13 -13.57
CA HIS A 128 -4.68 8.36 -12.58
C HIS A 128 -4.80 7.21 -11.57
N VAL A 129 -4.48 5.98 -11.98
CA VAL A 129 -4.41 4.82 -11.07
C VAL A 129 -3.20 4.94 -10.14
N LEU A 130 -2.02 5.22 -10.68
CA LEU A 130 -0.77 5.38 -9.91
C LEU A 130 -0.86 6.49 -8.87
N THR A 131 -1.53 7.58 -9.20
CA THR A 131 -1.66 8.76 -8.34
C THR A 131 -2.92 8.78 -7.49
N MET A 132 -3.78 7.75 -7.61
CA MET A 132 -5.10 7.69 -6.93
C MET A 132 -5.96 8.91 -7.22
N THR A 133 -5.98 9.37 -8.47
CA THR A 133 -6.71 10.55 -8.93
C THR A 133 -7.72 10.20 -10.03
N MET A 134 -8.28 8.99 -10.01
CA MET A 134 -9.25 8.52 -11.01
C MET A 134 -10.53 9.37 -11.04
N GLY A 135 -10.87 10.07 -9.95
CA GLY A 135 -12.07 10.89 -9.86
C GLY A 135 -13.36 10.08 -9.80
N THR A 136 -13.30 8.84 -9.40
CA THR A 136 -14.45 7.93 -9.26
C THR A 136 -15.13 8.06 -7.90
N ASP A 137 -16.35 7.55 -7.77
CA ASP A 137 -17.14 7.48 -6.54
C ASP A 137 -16.62 6.42 -5.53
N TRP A 138 -15.31 6.28 -5.45
CA TRP A 138 -14.66 5.37 -4.50
C TRP A 138 -14.67 5.98 -3.10
N ASP A 139 -15.21 5.25 -2.14
CA ASP A 139 -15.20 5.63 -0.73
C ASP A 139 -14.71 4.47 0.15
N GLU A 140 -13.49 4.62 0.64
CA GLU A 140 -12.80 3.66 1.52
C GLU A 140 -12.49 4.28 2.88
N SER A 141 -12.76 5.58 3.06
CA SER A 141 -12.31 6.34 4.23
C SER A 141 -13.45 6.75 5.17
N SER A 142 -14.68 6.94 4.67
CA SER A 142 -15.81 7.38 5.51
C SER A 142 -16.46 6.23 6.26
N LEU A 143 -16.26 4.99 5.83
CA LEU A 143 -16.83 3.79 6.40
C LEU A 143 -15.74 2.83 6.89
N VAL A 144 -16.01 2.12 7.97
CA VAL A 144 -15.09 1.07 8.44
C VAL A 144 -15.03 -0.11 7.47
N TYR A 145 -13.93 -0.84 7.43
CA TYR A 145 -13.76 -1.99 6.53
C TYR A 145 -14.67 -3.19 6.85
N SER A 146 -15.38 -3.20 7.96
CA SER A 146 -16.44 -4.18 8.23
C SER A 146 -17.81 -3.81 7.64
N ASP A 147 -17.97 -2.57 7.15
CA ASP A 147 -19.21 -2.13 6.47
C ASP A 147 -19.19 -2.60 5.01
N PRO A 148 -20.21 -3.35 4.54
CA PRO A 148 -20.26 -3.83 3.16
C PRO A 148 -20.37 -2.71 2.12
N ARG A 149 -20.69 -1.48 2.51
CA ARG A 149 -20.74 -0.30 1.63
C ARG A 149 -19.36 0.34 1.45
N ASN A 150 -18.37 0.01 2.27
CA ASN A 150 -17.00 0.42 2.05
C ASN A 150 -16.53 -0.12 0.71
N SER A 151 -15.97 0.72 -0.16
CA SER A 151 -15.66 0.36 -1.54
C SER A 151 -14.62 -0.76 -1.65
N GLU A 152 -13.64 -0.83 -0.73
CA GLU A 152 -12.68 -1.94 -0.73
C GLU A 152 -13.34 -3.25 -0.31
N THR A 153 -14.18 -3.22 0.72
CA THR A 153 -14.93 -4.40 1.17
C THR A 153 -15.90 -4.89 0.10
N ALA A 154 -16.60 -3.98 -0.58
CA ALA A 154 -17.49 -4.32 -1.68
C ALA A 154 -16.71 -4.92 -2.87
N MET A 155 -15.53 -4.37 -3.19
CA MET A 155 -14.62 -4.92 -4.19
C MET A 155 -14.17 -6.35 -3.86
N ASP A 156 -13.77 -6.58 -2.61
CA ASP A 156 -13.30 -7.90 -2.17
C ASP A 156 -14.40 -8.97 -2.24
N ASN A 157 -15.64 -8.58 -2.08
CA ASN A 157 -16.82 -9.46 -2.17
C ASN A 157 -17.41 -9.55 -3.58
N ALA A 158 -16.92 -8.74 -4.54
CA ALA A 158 -17.43 -8.74 -5.90
C ALA A 158 -16.98 -10.01 -6.66
N PRO A 159 -17.86 -10.62 -7.50
CA PRO A 159 -17.48 -11.75 -8.36
C PRO A 159 -16.33 -11.44 -9.30
N ASP A 160 -16.28 -10.22 -9.82
CA ASP A 160 -15.18 -9.66 -10.61
C ASP A 160 -14.77 -8.32 -10.01
N ARG A 161 -13.69 -8.33 -9.21
CA ARG A 161 -13.18 -7.13 -8.53
C ARG A 161 -12.72 -6.05 -9.51
N TYR A 162 -12.16 -6.45 -10.66
CA TYR A 162 -11.66 -5.48 -11.64
C TYR A 162 -12.80 -4.78 -12.33
N ARG A 163 -13.84 -5.53 -12.72
CA ARG A 163 -15.06 -4.95 -13.25
C ARG A 163 -15.73 -4.00 -12.24
N TYR A 164 -15.82 -4.41 -10.98
CA TYR A 164 -16.37 -3.56 -9.91
C TYR A 164 -15.66 -2.21 -9.83
N ILE A 165 -14.32 -2.20 -9.87
CA ILE A 165 -13.52 -0.95 -9.81
C ILE A 165 -13.75 -0.11 -11.06
N LEU A 166 -13.69 -0.73 -12.24
CA LEU A 166 -13.80 -0.05 -13.54
C LEU A 166 -15.20 0.47 -13.84
N GLU A 167 -16.22 -0.09 -13.21
CA GLU A 167 -17.63 0.38 -13.31
C GLU A 167 -17.94 1.59 -12.42
N ARG A 168 -17.06 1.98 -11.49
CA ARG A 168 -17.29 3.15 -10.65
C ARG A 168 -17.57 4.39 -11.49
N LYS A 169 -18.56 5.18 -11.06
CA LYS A 169 -18.93 6.43 -11.76
C LYS A 169 -17.80 7.44 -11.64
N VAL A 170 -17.45 8.08 -12.73
CA VAL A 170 -16.57 9.25 -12.72
C VAL A 170 -17.39 10.44 -12.24
N VAL A 171 -17.13 10.90 -11.02
CA VAL A 171 -17.88 11.98 -10.34
C VAL A 171 -17.10 13.30 -10.31
N SER A 172 -15.83 13.27 -10.69
CA SER A 172 -14.98 14.46 -10.83
C SER A 172 -13.99 14.29 -11.98
N THR A 173 -13.42 15.40 -12.45
CA THR A 173 -12.39 15.35 -13.51
C THR A 173 -11.20 14.52 -13.04
N PRO A 174 -10.80 13.45 -13.77
CA PRO A 174 -9.60 12.69 -13.47
C PRO A 174 -8.37 13.59 -13.36
N GLY A 175 -7.51 13.31 -12.40
CA GLY A 175 -6.30 14.10 -12.08
C GLY A 175 -6.55 15.28 -11.11
N ARG A 176 -7.80 15.63 -10.80
CA ARG A 176 -8.10 16.83 -10.00
C ARG A 176 -8.05 16.62 -8.50
N TYR A 177 -8.57 15.49 -8.03
CA TYR A 177 -8.65 15.20 -6.59
C TYR A 177 -8.03 13.85 -6.29
N TRP A 178 -7.29 13.81 -5.19
CA TRP A 178 -6.76 12.57 -4.65
C TRP A 178 -7.82 11.88 -3.77
N THR A 179 -8.00 10.58 -3.99
CA THR A 179 -8.88 9.74 -3.17
C THR A 179 -8.18 8.42 -2.90
N TYR A 180 -7.93 8.12 -1.62
CA TYR A 180 -7.29 6.86 -1.25
C TYR A 180 -8.09 5.66 -1.77
N SER A 181 -7.40 4.74 -2.47
CA SER A 181 -8.09 3.65 -3.18
C SER A 181 -7.28 2.36 -3.21
N GLY A 182 -7.77 1.34 -2.50
CA GLY A 182 -7.34 -0.05 -2.65
C GLY A 182 -7.66 -0.60 -4.03
N GLY A 183 -8.76 -0.15 -4.65
CA GLY A 183 -9.12 -0.50 -6.02
C GLY A 183 -8.08 -0.06 -7.04
N ALA A 184 -7.56 1.17 -6.94
CA ALA A 184 -6.46 1.62 -7.79
C ALA A 184 -5.23 0.71 -7.64
N THR A 185 -4.91 0.31 -6.40
CA THR A 185 -3.82 -0.63 -6.12
C THR A 185 -4.06 -2.00 -6.77
N ALA A 186 -5.29 -2.52 -6.70
CA ALA A 186 -5.65 -3.80 -7.33
C ALA A 186 -5.53 -3.75 -8.86
N LEU A 187 -5.94 -2.64 -9.50
CA LEU A 187 -5.74 -2.44 -10.94
C LEU A 187 -4.25 -2.41 -11.30
N LEU A 188 -3.43 -1.69 -10.53
CA LEU A 188 -1.99 -1.63 -10.77
C LEU A 188 -1.34 -3.01 -10.63
N ALA A 189 -1.68 -3.76 -9.59
CA ALA A 189 -1.22 -5.13 -9.40
C ALA A 189 -1.58 -6.03 -10.59
N ARG A 190 -2.81 -5.89 -11.13
CA ARG A 190 -3.24 -6.65 -12.32
C ARG A 190 -2.46 -6.28 -13.57
N ILE A 191 -2.15 -5.00 -13.77
CA ILE A 191 -1.33 -4.54 -14.91
C ILE A 191 0.07 -5.17 -14.87
N ILE A 192 0.68 -5.23 -13.68
CA ILE A 192 2.02 -5.81 -13.50
C ILE A 192 2.00 -7.34 -13.68
N ALA A 193 0.89 -7.99 -13.34
CA ALA A 193 0.76 -9.47 -13.39
C ALA A 193 0.40 -10.04 -14.76
N LYS A 194 0.07 -9.19 -15.74
CA LYS A 194 -0.22 -9.61 -17.14
C LYS A 194 1.04 -9.74 -17.95
#